data_a54e517cfd931c247c3d9c6d01d5d0d4
#
_entry.id   a54e517cfd931c247c3d9c6d01d5d0d4
#
_cell.length_a   1.000
_cell.length_b   1.000
_cell.length_c   1.000
_cell.angle_alpha   90.00
_cell.angle_beta   90.00
_cell.angle_gamma   90.00
#
_symmetry.space_group_name_H-M   'P 1'
#
loop_
_entity.id
_entity.type
_entity.pdbx_description
1 polymer ?
#
loop_
_entity_poly.entity_id
_entity_poly.type
_entity_poly.pdbx_seq_one_letter_code
_entity_poly.pdbx_strand_id
1 'polypeptide(L)'
;MSKFKKYNGNDRYHFRIYKKNGQHPFVVVMVTEETIESDHYLISGYMLTHDASKIKKRPKSYVKLNINPNPNDDGDCFIFLKRFSNIKDSKFSKPYNNWHLSKEDEEFIRELERRLT
;
A
#
# COMPACT_ATOMS: atom_id res chain seq x y z
N MET A 1 -1.84 -15.86 15.39
CA MET A 1 -0.79 -14.82 15.36
C MET A 1 -0.96 -13.97 14.10
N SER A 2 -0.93 -12.66 14.24
CA SER A 2 -1.08 -11.77 13.08
C SER A 2 0.17 -11.80 12.21
N LYS A 3 -0.03 -11.69 10.89
CA LYS A 3 1.06 -11.52 9.92
C LYS A 3 1.65 -10.10 9.94
N PHE A 4 1.07 -9.22 10.74
CA PHE A 4 1.53 -7.84 10.86
C PHE A 4 2.23 -7.62 12.19
N LYS A 5 3.16 -6.68 12.20
CA LYS A 5 3.80 -6.14 13.39
C LYS A 5 3.63 -4.64 13.35
N LYS A 6 3.62 -3.99 14.50
CA LYS A 6 3.60 -2.54 14.59
C LYS A 6 4.70 -1.95 13.70
N TYR A 7 4.32 -1.00 12.83
CA TYR A 7 5.20 -0.58 11.76
C TYR A 7 4.80 0.80 11.26
N ASN A 8 5.81 1.62 10.98
CA ASN A 8 5.64 2.88 10.28
C ASN A 8 6.63 2.90 9.11
N GLY A 9 6.10 2.86 7.88
CA GLY A 9 6.91 2.83 6.69
C GLY A 9 7.82 4.05 6.50
N ASN A 10 7.44 5.19 7.10
CA ASN A 10 8.27 6.39 7.04
C ASN A 10 9.57 6.25 7.82
N ASP A 11 9.59 5.36 8.81
CA ASP A 11 10.76 5.11 9.65
C ASP A 11 11.59 3.92 9.16
N ARG A 12 11.15 3.26 8.09
CA ARG A 12 11.76 2.05 7.57
C ARG A 12 12.17 2.23 6.11
N TYR A 13 12.82 1.23 5.60
CA TYR A 13 13.43 1.28 4.28
C TYR A 13 12.45 0.98 3.16
N HIS A 14 11.41 0.17 3.45
CA HIS A 14 10.52 -0.32 2.42
C HIS A 14 9.08 -0.36 2.89
N PHE A 15 8.17 0.00 1.99
CA PHE A 15 6.75 -0.25 2.17
C PHE A 15 6.44 -1.63 1.60
N ARG A 16 5.82 -2.48 2.40
CA ARG A 16 5.41 -3.81 1.95
C ARG A 16 4.11 -3.75 1.19
N ILE A 17 3.96 -4.66 0.24
CA ILE A 17 2.74 -4.77 -0.57
C ILE A 17 2.04 -6.06 -0.20
N TYR A 18 0.75 -5.94 0.15
CA TYR A 18 -0.10 -7.05 0.55
C TYR A 18 -1.28 -7.20 -0.38
N LYS A 19 -1.81 -8.40 -0.47
CA LYS A 19 -3.08 -8.63 -1.15
C LYS A 19 -4.22 -8.29 -0.18
N LYS A 20 -5.03 -7.29 -0.52
CA LYS A 20 -6.26 -7.01 0.18
C LYS A 20 -7.35 -7.94 -0.37
N ASN A 21 -8.09 -8.61 0.51
CA ASN A 21 -9.05 -9.64 0.12
C ASN A 21 -10.04 -9.14 -0.95
N GLY A 22 -10.12 -9.89 -2.05
CA GLY A 22 -11.03 -9.59 -3.15
C GLY A 22 -10.70 -8.34 -3.93
N GLN A 23 -9.56 -7.71 -3.68
CA GLN A 23 -9.23 -6.40 -4.20
C GLN A 23 -7.81 -6.33 -4.76
N HIS A 24 -7.41 -5.11 -5.06
CA HIS A 24 -6.12 -4.77 -5.62
C HIS A 24 -5.00 -4.92 -4.60
N PRO A 25 -3.74 -4.97 -5.06
CA PRO A 25 -2.59 -4.88 -4.16
C PRO A 25 -2.64 -3.59 -3.34
N PHE A 26 -2.10 -3.66 -2.13
CA PHE A 26 -2.16 -2.57 -1.17
C PHE A 26 -0.78 -2.32 -0.58
N VAL A 27 -0.32 -1.07 -0.70
CA VAL A 27 0.95 -0.64 -0.11
C VAL A 27 0.70 -0.24 1.33
N VAL A 28 1.32 -0.95 2.26
CA VAL A 28 1.17 -0.69 3.69
C VAL A 28 2.16 0.36 4.12
N VAL A 29 1.68 1.48 4.65
CA VAL A 29 2.53 2.57 5.14
C VAL A 29 2.58 2.63 6.65
N MET A 30 1.58 2.10 7.35
CA MET A 30 1.53 2.12 8.81
C MET A 30 0.74 0.93 9.33
N VAL A 31 1.24 0.34 10.39
CA VAL A 31 0.56 -0.72 11.14
C VAL A 31 0.54 -0.33 12.61
N THR A 32 -0.64 -0.20 13.18
CA THR A 32 -0.81 0.12 14.59
C THR A 32 -1.61 -0.98 15.28
N GLU A 33 -1.42 -1.13 16.57
CA GLU A 33 -2.24 -2.05 17.36
C GLU A 33 -3.62 -1.48 17.56
N GLU A 34 -4.65 -2.31 17.46
CA GLU A 34 -6.02 -1.89 17.70
C GLU A 34 -6.19 -1.48 19.17
N THR A 35 -5.66 -2.30 20.09
CA THR A 35 -5.53 -1.99 21.51
C THR A 35 -4.23 -2.58 22.04
N ILE A 36 -3.78 -2.15 23.22
CA ILE A 36 -2.54 -2.64 23.82
C ILE A 36 -2.60 -4.16 24.09
N GLU A 37 -3.79 -4.68 24.34
CA GLU A 37 -4.00 -6.08 24.69
C GLU A 37 -4.44 -6.96 23.53
N SER A 38 -4.61 -6.36 22.34
CA SER A 38 -5.14 -7.07 21.18
C SER A 38 -4.02 -7.64 20.30
N ASP A 39 -4.27 -8.82 19.74
CA ASP A 39 -3.44 -9.39 18.67
C ASP A 39 -3.80 -8.83 17.29
N HIS A 40 -4.76 -7.91 17.25
CA HIS A 40 -5.22 -7.33 16.01
C HIS A 40 -4.55 -6.01 15.73
N TYR A 41 -4.38 -5.75 14.43
CA TYR A 41 -3.72 -4.55 13.95
C TYR A 41 -4.62 -3.78 13.00
N LEU A 42 -4.38 -2.48 12.94
CA LEU A 42 -5.03 -1.58 12.00
C LEU A 42 -4.02 -1.15 10.96
N ILE A 43 -4.41 -1.28 9.70
CA ILE A 43 -3.52 -1.13 8.55
C ILE A 43 -3.91 0.13 7.79
N SER A 44 -2.92 0.96 7.46
CA SER A 44 -3.13 2.15 6.65
C SER A 44 -2.21 2.12 5.43
N GLY A 45 -2.68 2.66 4.32
CA GLY A 45 -1.89 2.71 3.10
C GLY A 45 -2.69 3.07 1.86
N TYR A 46 -2.18 2.62 0.72
CA TYR A 46 -2.69 3.02 -0.60
C TYR A 46 -2.91 1.81 -1.48
N MET A 47 -3.96 1.87 -2.31
CA MET A 47 -4.24 0.80 -3.27
C MET A 47 -3.47 1.03 -4.57
N LEU A 48 -3.04 -0.07 -5.19
CA LEU A 48 -2.45 -0.08 -6.51
C LEU A 48 -3.45 -0.67 -7.51
N THR A 49 -3.38 -0.24 -8.75
CA THR A 49 -4.21 -0.78 -9.82
C THR A 49 -3.49 -0.74 -11.16
N HIS A 50 -3.84 -1.68 -12.02
CA HIS A 50 -3.45 -1.66 -13.43
C HIS A 50 -4.66 -1.43 -14.33
N ASP A 51 -5.81 -1.14 -13.76
CA ASP A 51 -7.08 -1.01 -14.49
C ASP A 51 -7.20 0.36 -15.17
N ALA A 52 -6.95 0.39 -16.47
CA ALA A 52 -6.99 1.60 -17.26
C ALA A 52 -8.36 2.28 -17.26
N SER A 53 -9.45 1.52 -17.10
CA SER A 53 -10.79 2.10 -17.09
C SER A 53 -11.03 2.98 -15.89
N LYS A 54 -10.50 2.60 -14.73
CA LYS A 54 -10.58 3.40 -13.50
C LYS A 54 -9.81 4.71 -13.63
N ILE A 55 -8.63 4.63 -14.24
CA ILE A 55 -7.76 5.79 -14.44
C ILE A 55 -8.40 6.79 -15.41
N LYS A 56 -9.01 6.30 -16.46
CA LYS A 56 -9.73 7.12 -17.44
C LYS A 56 -10.85 7.93 -16.80
N LYS A 57 -11.58 7.31 -15.89
CA LYS A 57 -12.71 7.95 -15.18
C LYS A 57 -12.26 9.03 -14.22
N ARG A 58 -11.13 8.84 -13.54
CA ARG A 58 -10.63 9.76 -12.52
C ARG A 58 -9.13 9.94 -12.62
N PRO A 59 -8.65 10.57 -13.72
CA PRO A 59 -7.21 10.65 -13.96
C PRO A 59 -6.43 11.42 -12.88
N LYS A 60 -7.08 12.38 -12.21
CA LYS A 60 -6.44 13.15 -11.14
C LYS A 60 -6.31 12.40 -9.83
N SER A 61 -6.96 11.25 -9.70
CA SER A 61 -6.93 10.43 -8.49
C SER A 61 -5.87 9.36 -8.51
N TYR A 62 -5.14 9.23 -9.60
CA TYR A 62 -4.13 8.19 -9.80
C TYR A 62 -2.82 8.78 -10.28
N VAL A 63 -1.72 8.18 -9.84
CA VAL A 63 -0.38 8.50 -10.32
C VAL A 63 0.27 7.22 -10.79
N LYS A 64 0.87 7.26 -11.96
CA LYS A 64 1.62 6.13 -12.50
C LYS A 64 2.91 5.96 -11.71
N LEU A 65 3.16 4.74 -11.25
CA LEU A 65 4.41 4.41 -10.59
C LEU A 65 5.55 4.39 -11.61
N ASN A 66 6.75 4.70 -11.15
CA ASN A 66 7.95 4.70 -11.98
C ASN A 66 8.24 3.29 -12.52
N ILE A 67 8.11 2.28 -11.65
CA ILE A 67 8.28 0.88 -12.01
C ILE A 67 7.11 0.09 -11.43
N ASN A 68 6.52 -0.79 -12.25
CA ASN A 68 5.51 -1.71 -11.74
C ASN A 68 6.15 -2.67 -10.73
N PRO A 69 5.68 -2.69 -9.48
CA PRO A 69 6.29 -3.56 -8.46
C PRO A 69 6.09 -5.04 -8.72
N ASN A 70 5.12 -5.43 -9.54
CA ASN A 70 4.92 -6.83 -9.90
C ASN A 70 5.97 -7.25 -10.93
N PRO A 71 6.91 -8.15 -10.57
CA PRO A 71 7.99 -8.54 -11.49
C PRO A 71 7.51 -9.35 -12.70
N ASN A 72 6.28 -9.86 -12.66
CA ASN A 72 5.70 -10.67 -13.72
C ASN A 72 4.76 -9.89 -14.64
N ASP A 73 4.65 -8.59 -14.45
CA ASP A 73 3.77 -7.72 -15.23
C ASP A 73 4.59 -6.55 -15.75
N ASP A 74 4.70 -6.45 -17.08
CA ASP A 74 5.44 -5.38 -17.75
C ASP A 74 4.56 -4.18 -18.11
N GLY A 75 3.29 -4.23 -17.76
CA GLY A 75 2.36 -3.12 -17.95
C GLY A 75 2.53 -2.02 -16.90
N ASP A 76 1.71 -1.00 -17.00
CA ASP A 76 1.73 0.13 -16.08
C ASP A 76 0.99 -0.21 -14.78
N CYS A 77 1.48 0.33 -13.67
CA CYS A 77 0.83 0.25 -12.38
C CYS A 77 0.63 1.67 -11.84
N PHE A 78 -0.52 1.91 -11.24
CA PHE A 78 -0.90 3.23 -10.73
C PHE A 78 -1.24 3.13 -9.25
N ILE A 79 -0.91 4.18 -8.52
CA ILE A 79 -1.30 4.33 -7.12
C ILE A 79 -2.54 5.24 -7.03
N PHE A 80 -3.54 4.78 -6.28
CA PHE A 80 -4.71 5.59 -5.97
C PHE A 80 -4.34 6.55 -4.85
N LEU A 81 -4.54 7.86 -5.06
CA LEU A 81 -4.04 8.88 -4.14
C LEU A 81 -4.83 9.01 -2.84
N LYS A 82 -5.99 8.37 -2.73
CA LYS A 82 -6.74 8.35 -1.49
C LYS A 82 -6.08 7.39 -0.49
N ARG A 83 -5.72 7.90 0.67
CA ARG A 83 -5.20 7.08 1.76
C ARG A 83 -6.34 6.36 2.45
N PHE A 84 -6.18 5.06 2.65
CA PHE A 84 -7.08 4.26 3.47
C PHE A 84 -6.45 4.09 4.84
N SER A 85 -7.24 4.31 5.89
CA SER A 85 -6.72 4.28 7.26
C SER A 85 -7.50 3.29 8.11
N ASN A 86 -6.77 2.65 9.03
CA ASN A 86 -7.36 1.82 10.09
C ASN A 86 -8.22 0.67 9.56
N ILE A 87 -7.74 0.02 8.50
CA ILE A 87 -8.37 -1.20 7.98
C ILE A 87 -7.91 -2.37 8.85
N LYS A 88 -8.84 -3.21 9.29
CA LYS A 88 -8.51 -4.38 10.10
C LYS A 88 -7.61 -5.34 9.35
N ASP A 89 -6.63 -5.91 10.05
CA ASP A 89 -5.66 -6.84 9.48
C ASP A 89 -6.29 -8.08 8.85
N SER A 90 -7.48 -8.48 9.32
CA SER A 90 -8.22 -9.61 8.76
C SER A 90 -8.64 -9.39 7.30
N LYS A 91 -8.61 -8.15 6.81
CA LYS A 91 -8.94 -7.83 5.42
C LYS A 91 -7.80 -8.11 4.45
N PHE A 92 -6.65 -8.53 4.95
CA PHE A 92 -5.46 -8.76 4.14
C PHE A 92 -5.06 -10.22 4.15
N SER A 93 -4.59 -10.68 2.99
CA SER A 93 -3.93 -11.98 2.85
C SER A 93 -2.42 -11.80 3.05
N LYS A 94 -1.65 -12.80 2.64
CA LYS A 94 -0.19 -12.77 2.76
C LYS A 94 0.44 -11.67 1.90
N PRO A 95 1.67 -11.24 2.22
CA PRO A 95 2.38 -10.25 1.42
C PRO A 95 2.83 -10.82 0.07
N TYR A 96 2.98 -9.93 -0.89
CA TYR A 96 3.65 -10.23 -2.15
C TYR A 96 5.16 -10.09 -1.94
N ASN A 97 5.84 -11.16 -1.59
CA ASN A 97 7.25 -11.11 -1.19
C ASN A 97 8.19 -10.66 -2.31
N ASN A 98 7.82 -10.90 -3.56
CA ASN A 98 8.64 -10.56 -4.71
C ASN A 98 8.32 -9.17 -5.29
N TRP A 99 7.39 -8.46 -4.70
CA TRP A 99 6.99 -7.15 -5.17
C TRP A 99 7.72 -6.07 -4.41
N HIS A 100 8.36 -5.16 -5.14
CA HIS A 100 9.13 -4.07 -4.55
C HIS A 100 8.86 -2.77 -5.30
N LEU A 101 8.64 -1.71 -4.55
CA LEU A 101 8.56 -0.37 -5.11
C LEU A 101 9.97 0.10 -5.48
N SER A 102 10.08 0.90 -6.54
CA SER A 102 11.33 1.59 -6.83
C SER A 102 11.60 2.63 -5.74
N LYS A 103 12.85 3.07 -5.68
CA LYS A 103 13.27 4.09 -4.73
C LYS A 103 12.48 5.40 -4.92
N GLU A 104 12.26 5.78 -6.16
CA GLU A 104 11.49 6.97 -6.51
C GLU A 104 10.05 6.85 -6.07
N ASP A 105 9.46 5.68 -6.24
CA ASP A 105 8.06 5.45 -5.83
C ASP A 105 7.91 5.43 -4.32
N GLU A 106 8.86 4.84 -3.61
CA GLU A 106 8.88 4.91 -2.14
C GLU A 106 8.97 6.35 -1.65
N GLU A 107 9.82 7.16 -2.26
CA GLU A 107 9.97 8.56 -1.90
C GLU A 107 8.71 9.36 -2.19
N PHE A 108 8.05 9.05 -3.30
CA PHE A 108 6.76 9.67 -3.64
C PHE A 108 5.72 9.38 -2.54
N ILE A 109 5.64 8.14 -2.08
CA ILE A 109 4.70 7.75 -1.03
C ILE A 109 5.06 8.41 0.30
N ARG A 110 6.35 8.51 0.63
CA ARG A 110 6.79 9.23 1.84
C ARG A 110 6.37 10.68 1.78
N GLU A 111 6.46 11.31 0.63
CA GLU A 111 6.03 12.68 0.44
C GLU A 111 4.52 12.84 0.63
N LEU A 112 3.73 11.90 0.11
CA LEU A 112 2.28 11.88 0.35
C LEU A 112 1.98 11.81 1.85
N GLU A 113 2.69 10.97 2.59
CA GLU A 113 2.49 10.82 4.03
C GLU A 113 2.89 12.07 4.80
N ARG A 114 3.94 12.76 4.39
CA ARG A 114 4.36 14.02 5.02
C ARG A 114 3.31 15.10 4.90
N ARG A 115 2.59 15.15 3.80
CA ARG A 115 1.55 16.16 3.56
C ARG A 115 0.32 15.98 4.45
N LEU A 116 0.18 14.80 5.05
CA LEU A 116 -0.95 14.47 5.92
C LEU A 116 -0.67 14.83 7.39
N THR A 117 0.53 15.20 7.72
CA THR A 117 0.92 15.57 9.10
C THR A 117 1.15 17.12 9.26
#